data_c60f28efbddd8e598b0be4a53ac07638
#
_entry.id   c60f28efbddd8e598b0be4a53ac07638
#
_cell.length_a   1.000
_cell.length_b   1.000
_cell.length_c   1.000
_cell.angle_alpha   90.00
_cell.angle_beta   90.00
_cell.angle_gamma   90.00
#
_symmetry.space_group_name_H-M   'P 1'
#
loop_
_entity.id
_entity.type
_entity.pdbx_description
1 polymer ?
#
loop_
_entity_poly.entity_id
_entity_poly.type
_entity_poly.pdbx_seq_one_letter_code
_entity_poly.pdbx_strand_id
1 'polypeptide(L)'
;MKRQTVFIILGVLAGFMAFVAVIIAVVFYATSGVSDAADRFYATARGGTAQEVYALTSTELRKVTNADELAAYIKANRFDQVADTSWSSRSFENNVGSVEGTLTLDDGGVVPVTMELVKEGEEWKVSYIELGKAGVRGGVGP
;
A
#
# COMPACT_ATOMS: atom_id res chain seq x y z
N MET A 1 21.75 -36.00 31.59
CA MET A 1 22.07 -35.10 30.50
C MET A 1 22.85 -33.91 31.00
N LYS A 2 23.92 -33.58 30.30
CA LYS A 2 24.80 -32.51 30.73
C LYS A 2 24.17 -31.17 30.40
N ARG A 3 24.43 -30.15 31.24
CA ARG A 3 23.93 -28.80 31.04
C ARG A 3 24.24 -28.24 29.65
N GLN A 4 25.47 -28.49 29.17
CA GLN A 4 25.91 -28.00 27.88
C GLN A 4 25.03 -28.50 26.73
N THR A 5 24.62 -29.77 26.79
CA THR A 5 23.75 -30.35 25.75
C THR A 5 22.37 -29.70 25.77
N VAL A 6 21.84 -29.43 26.99
CA VAL A 6 20.54 -28.75 27.13
C VAL A 6 20.59 -27.34 26.57
N PHE A 7 21.66 -26.58 26.85
CA PHE A 7 21.83 -25.23 26.33
C PHE A 7 21.96 -25.20 24.81
N ILE A 8 22.66 -26.17 24.24
CA ILE A 8 22.80 -26.28 22.77
C ILE A 8 21.44 -26.56 22.13
N ILE A 9 20.65 -27.47 22.68
CA ILE A 9 19.32 -27.80 22.16
C ILE A 9 18.40 -26.59 22.26
N LEU A 10 18.41 -25.88 23.38
CA LEU A 10 17.59 -24.67 23.56
C LEU A 10 18.01 -23.58 22.60
N GLY A 11 19.31 -23.39 22.37
CA GLY A 11 19.80 -22.41 21.41
C GLY A 11 19.39 -22.71 19.99
N VAL A 12 19.45 -23.98 19.58
CA VAL A 12 19.03 -24.41 18.23
C VAL A 12 17.52 -24.22 18.05
N LEU A 13 16.73 -24.57 19.08
CA LEU A 13 15.27 -24.38 19.03
C LEU A 13 14.92 -22.90 18.95
N ALA A 14 15.56 -22.06 19.74
CA ALA A 14 15.32 -20.61 19.73
C ALA A 14 15.68 -20.01 18.36
N GLY A 15 16.82 -20.41 17.79
CA GLY A 15 17.24 -19.99 16.45
C GLY A 15 16.26 -20.43 15.36
N PHE A 16 15.79 -21.68 15.44
CA PHE A 16 14.81 -22.20 14.50
C PHE A 16 13.47 -21.47 14.59
N MET A 17 12.99 -21.21 15.80
CA MET A 17 11.75 -20.45 16.02
C MET A 17 11.85 -19.03 15.49
N ALA A 18 12.99 -18.36 15.72
CA ALA A 18 13.22 -17.03 15.18
C ALA A 18 13.25 -17.03 13.66
N PHE A 19 13.89 -18.03 13.05
CA PHE A 19 13.93 -18.17 11.60
C PHE A 19 12.54 -18.37 11.00
N VAL A 20 11.73 -19.25 11.60
CA VAL A 20 10.34 -19.49 11.17
C VAL A 20 9.51 -18.21 11.32
N ALA A 21 9.68 -17.47 12.42
CA ALA A 21 8.98 -16.21 12.64
C ALA A 21 9.32 -15.18 11.56
N VAL A 22 10.58 -15.09 11.14
CA VAL A 22 11.02 -14.21 10.06
C VAL A 22 10.36 -14.61 8.74
N ILE A 23 10.33 -15.91 8.42
CA ILE A 23 9.69 -16.41 7.20
C ILE A 23 8.19 -16.05 7.21
N ILE A 24 7.50 -16.27 8.32
CA ILE A 24 6.08 -15.94 8.45
C ILE A 24 5.88 -14.42 8.26
N ALA A 25 6.72 -13.60 8.88
CA ALA A 25 6.64 -12.16 8.75
C ALA A 25 6.83 -11.72 7.29
N VAL A 26 7.78 -12.32 6.57
CA VAL A 26 8.04 -12.01 5.16
C VAL A 26 6.83 -12.41 4.30
N VAL A 27 6.25 -13.59 4.55
CA VAL A 27 5.07 -14.05 3.80
C VAL A 27 3.88 -13.13 4.07
N PHE A 28 3.62 -12.76 5.31
CA PHE A 28 2.56 -11.80 5.65
C PHE A 28 2.79 -10.46 4.99
N TYR A 29 4.01 -9.97 5.04
CA TYR A 29 4.38 -8.70 4.40
C TYR A 29 4.13 -8.76 2.89
N ALA A 30 4.51 -9.85 2.24
CA ALA A 30 4.33 -10.02 0.80
C ALA A 30 2.85 -10.13 0.40
N THR A 31 2.00 -10.76 1.23
CA THR A 31 0.58 -10.95 0.90
C THR A 31 -0.29 -9.75 1.23
N SER A 32 0.09 -8.95 2.25
CA SER A 32 -0.67 -7.76 2.65
C SER A 32 -0.05 -6.47 2.12
N GLY A 33 1.16 -6.55 1.58
CA GLY A 33 1.96 -5.38 1.23
C GLY A 33 1.30 -4.42 0.26
N VAL A 34 0.53 -4.95 -0.70
CA VAL A 34 -0.12 -4.10 -1.72
C VAL A 34 -1.15 -3.19 -1.07
N SER A 35 -2.06 -3.74 -0.27
CA SER A 35 -3.10 -2.92 0.39
C SER A 35 -2.49 -2.02 1.46
N ASP A 36 -1.47 -2.49 2.18
CA ASP A 36 -0.78 -1.66 3.17
C ASP A 36 -0.08 -0.47 2.52
N ALA A 37 0.52 -0.67 1.35
CA ALA A 37 1.15 0.42 0.61
C ALA A 37 0.11 1.42 0.10
N ALA A 38 -1.04 0.95 -0.34
CA ALA A 38 -2.15 1.80 -0.75
C ALA A 38 -2.66 2.64 0.43
N ASP A 39 -2.84 2.02 1.59
CA ASP A 39 -3.25 2.72 2.81
C ASP A 39 -2.22 3.77 3.22
N ARG A 40 -0.95 3.43 3.12
CA ARG A 40 0.14 4.36 3.44
C ARG A 40 0.13 5.57 2.53
N PHE A 41 -0.17 5.36 1.25
CA PHE A 41 -0.26 6.47 0.29
C PHE A 41 -1.30 7.50 0.74
N TYR A 42 -2.50 7.07 1.10
CA TYR A 42 -3.54 7.99 1.52
C TYR A 42 -3.27 8.58 2.90
N ALA A 43 -2.71 7.81 3.81
CA ALA A 43 -2.32 8.33 5.13
C ALA A 43 -1.25 9.43 4.98
N THR A 44 -0.31 9.24 4.07
CA THR A 44 0.74 10.22 3.81
C THR A 44 0.18 11.43 3.07
N ALA A 45 -0.75 11.23 2.13
CA ALA A 45 -1.43 12.33 1.44
C ALA A 45 -2.22 13.20 2.41
N ARG A 46 -2.76 12.60 3.46
CA ARG A 46 -3.53 13.33 4.48
C ARG A 46 -2.65 14.16 5.41
N GLY A 47 -1.56 13.59 5.89
CA GLY A 47 -0.77 14.22 6.96
C GLY A 47 0.66 14.59 6.60
N GLY A 48 1.16 14.12 5.45
CA GLY A 48 2.54 14.33 5.06
C GLY A 48 2.73 15.45 4.05
N THR A 49 3.97 15.57 3.61
CA THR A 49 4.34 16.56 2.59
C THR A 49 4.21 15.98 1.18
N ALA A 50 4.20 16.86 0.16
CA ALA A 50 4.18 16.44 -1.23
C ALA A 50 5.39 15.54 -1.56
N GLN A 51 6.56 15.84 -1.00
CA GLN A 51 7.75 15.03 -1.23
C GLN A 51 7.62 13.64 -0.63
N GLU A 52 7.01 13.53 0.54
CA GLU A 52 6.79 12.23 1.18
C GLU A 52 5.84 11.35 0.36
N VAL A 53 4.77 11.93 -0.16
CA VAL A 53 3.83 11.20 -1.03
C VAL A 53 4.52 10.80 -2.34
N TYR A 54 5.29 11.72 -2.92
CA TYR A 54 6.01 11.48 -4.16
C TYR A 54 7.01 10.31 -4.02
N ALA A 55 7.60 10.17 -2.84
CA ALA A 55 8.52 9.07 -2.55
C ALA A 55 7.83 7.70 -2.56
N LEU A 56 6.51 7.66 -2.41
CA LEU A 56 5.72 6.43 -2.45
C LEU A 56 5.30 6.03 -3.87
N THR A 57 5.64 6.82 -4.87
CA THR A 57 5.29 6.54 -6.26
C THR A 57 6.40 5.78 -6.97
N SER A 58 6.03 5.06 -8.02
CA SER A 58 6.96 4.25 -8.80
C SER A 58 7.89 5.12 -9.64
N THR A 59 9.00 4.53 -10.05
CA THR A 59 9.94 5.19 -10.95
C THR A 59 9.25 5.60 -12.26
N GLU A 60 8.37 4.75 -12.79
CA GLU A 60 7.64 5.05 -14.02
C GLU A 60 6.70 6.24 -13.84
N LEU A 61 5.99 6.30 -12.72
CA LEU A 61 5.09 7.42 -12.45
C LEU A 61 5.88 8.72 -12.29
N ARG A 62 7.03 8.66 -11.64
CA ARG A 62 7.89 9.85 -11.44
C ARG A 62 8.49 10.39 -12.73
N LYS A 63 8.51 9.60 -13.80
CA LYS A 63 8.96 10.08 -15.12
C LYS A 63 7.94 10.99 -15.79
N VAL A 64 6.66 10.84 -15.46
CA VAL A 64 5.58 11.58 -16.10
C VAL A 64 4.92 12.60 -15.20
N THR A 65 5.31 12.67 -13.94
CA THR A 65 4.76 13.65 -12.99
C THR A 65 5.86 14.07 -12.02
N ASN A 66 5.72 15.28 -11.46
CA ASN A 66 6.62 15.75 -10.41
C ASN A 66 5.83 15.92 -9.10
N ALA A 67 6.54 16.27 -8.02
CA ALA A 67 5.93 16.40 -6.70
C ALA A 67 4.82 17.46 -6.67
N ASP A 68 5.01 18.57 -7.38
CA ASP A 68 4.02 19.63 -7.42
C ASP A 68 2.75 19.23 -8.17
N GLU A 69 2.91 18.53 -9.29
CA GLU A 69 1.78 17.98 -10.05
C GLU A 69 1.02 16.94 -9.25
N LEU A 70 1.75 16.09 -8.54
CA LEU A 70 1.14 15.08 -7.68
C LEU A 70 0.36 15.74 -6.54
N ALA A 71 0.91 16.77 -5.92
CA ALA A 71 0.24 17.52 -4.87
C ALA A 71 -1.05 18.17 -5.38
N ALA A 72 -1.02 18.73 -6.57
CA ALA A 72 -2.21 19.32 -7.19
C ALA A 72 -3.28 18.24 -7.48
N TYR A 73 -2.86 17.07 -7.95
CA TYR A 73 -3.76 15.95 -8.20
C TYR A 73 -4.41 15.45 -6.91
N ILE A 74 -3.62 15.32 -5.85
CA ILE A 74 -4.11 14.91 -4.53
C ILE A 74 -5.18 15.88 -4.04
N LYS A 75 -4.91 17.18 -4.15
CA LYS A 75 -5.84 18.21 -3.70
C LYS A 75 -7.10 18.25 -4.55
N ALA A 76 -6.95 18.15 -5.87
CA ALA A 76 -8.08 18.19 -6.79
C ALA A 76 -9.04 17.00 -6.57
N ASN A 77 -8.52 15.85 -6.15
CA ASN A 77 -9.32 14.67 -5.92
C ASN A 77 -9.60 14.42 -4.43
N ARG A 78 -9.23 15.37 -3.57
CA ARG A 78 -9.51 15.33 -2.15
C ARG A 78 -8.88 14.12 -1.44
N PHE A 79 -7.73 13.67 -1.92
CA PHE A 79 -7.02 12.55 -1.30
C PHE A 79 -6.43 12.93 0.06
N ASP A 80 -6.26 14.23 0.31
CA ASP A 80 -5.84 14.75 1.60
C ASP A 80 -6.97 14.72 2.65
N GLN A 81 -8.19 14.36 2.23
CA GLN A 81 -9.36 14.28 3.10
C GLN A 81 -9.88 12.84 3.26
N VAL A 82 -9.09 11.86 2.89
CA VAL A 82 -9.47 10.45 3.03
C VAL A 82 -9.36 10.07 4.50
N ALA A 83 -10.50 9.72 5.10
CA ALA A 83 -10.58 9.29 6.50
C ALA A 83 -10.39 7.79 6.65
N ASP A 84 -10.80 7.03 5.63
CA ASP A 84 -10.75 5.57 5.69
C ASP A 84 -10.66 4.97 4.30
N THR A 85 -10.10 3.77 4.22
CA THR A 85 -10.02 3.00 2.98
C THR A 85 -10.63 1.63 3.22
N SER A 86 -11.25 1.07 2.18
CA SER A 86 -11.79 -0.28 2.25
C SER A 86 -11.48 -0.99 0.93
N TRP A 87 -10.71 -2.06 1.00
CA TRP A 87 -10.27 -2.79 -0.19
C TRP A 87 -11.07 -4.07 -0.31
N SER A 88 -11.84 -4.19 -1.38
CA SER A 88 -12.71 -5.34 -1.63
C SER A 88 -12.06 -6.39 -2.51
N SER A 89 -11.04 -6.03 -3.28
CA SER A 89 -10.35 -6.95 -4.18
C SER A 89 -8.87 -6.62 -4.23
N ARG A 90 -8.06 -7.66 -4.32
CA ARG A 90 -6.60 -7.56 -4.42
C ARG A 90 -6.10 -8.59 -5.40
N SER A 91 -5.15 -8.21 -6.23
CA SER A 91 -4.48 -9.16 -7.11
C SER A 91 -2.98 -8.88 -7.11
N PHE A 92 -2.22 -9.88 -7.47
CA PHE A 92 -0.77 -9.79 -7.48
C PHE A 92 -0.25 -10.72 -8.57
N GLU A 93 0.51 -10.19 -9.50
CA GLU A 93 1.10 -10.97 -10.58
C GLU A 93 2.33 -10.25 -11.12
N ASN A 94 3.45 -10.95 -11.21
CA ASN A 94 4.69 -10.44 -11.83
C ASN A 94 5.14 -9.09 -11.26
N ASN A 95 5.17 -8.95 -9.93
CA ASN A 95 5.57 -7.74 -9.23
C ASN A 95 4.63 -6.55 -9.48
N VAL A 96 3.44 -6.80 -10.00
CA VAL A 96 2.38 -5.80 -10.14
C VAL A 96 1.23 -6.22 -9.24
N GLY A 97 0.83 -5.31 -8.36
CA GLY A 97 -0.32 -5.51 -7.49
C GLY A 97 -1.43 -4.55 -7.86
N SER A 98 -2.66 -4.98 -7.69
CA SER A 98 -3.82 -4.13 -7.91
C SER A 98 -4.77 -4.27 -6.74
N VAL A 99 -5.33 -3.16 -6.29
CA VAL A 99 -6.37 -3.15 -5.27
C VAL A 99 -7.55 -2.32 -5.76
N GLU A 100 -8.74 -2.81 -5.49
CA GLU A 100 -9.98 -2.10 -5.78
C GLU A 100 -10.76 -1.94 -4.49
N GLY A 101 -11.35 -0.79 -4.32
CA GLY A 101 -12.14 -0.53 -3.13
C GLY A 101 -12.72 0.85 -3.14
N THR A 102 -12.92 1.40 -1.95
CA THR A 102 -13.51 2.72 -1.77
C THR A 102 -12.71 3.55 -0.78
N LEU A 103 -12.72 4.85 -1.01
CA LEU A 103 -12.19 5.85 -0.09
C LEU A 103 -13.37 6.54 0.57
N THR A 104 -13.34 6.65 1.89
CA THR A 104 -14.33 7.43 2.62
C THR A 104 -13.69 8.74 3.03
N LEU A 105 -14.30 9.84 2.62
CA LEU A 105 -13.78 11.18 2.90
C LEU A 105 -14.29 11.67 4.25
N ASP A 106 -13.68 12.74 4.76
CA ASP A 106 -14.04 13.33 6.05
C ASP A 106 -15.52 13.77 6.11
N ASP A 107 -16.09 14.17 4.99
CA ASP A 107 -17.49 14.58 4.91
C ASP A 107 -18.47 13.41 4.72
N GLY A 108 -17.97 12.18 4.74
CA GLY A 108 -18.78 10.99 4.53
C GLY A 108 -18.93 10.57 3.07
N GLY A 109 -18.39 11.33 2.13
CA GLY A 109 -18.40 10.97 0.73
C GLY A 109 -17.62 9.70 0.48
N VAL A 110 -18.08 8.86 -0.46
CA VAL A 110 -17.45 7.60 -0.81
C VAL A 110 -17.03 7.64 -2.28
N VAL A 111 -15.76 7.33 -2.53
CA VAL A 111 -15.18 7.38 -3.87
C VAL A 111 -14.63 6.00 -4.22
N PRO A 112 -15.12 5.35 -5.28
CA PRO A 112 -14.52 4.10 -5.76
C PRO A 112 -13.13 4.38 -6.33
N VAL A 113 -12.20 3.47 -6.08
CA VAL A 113 -10.82 3.64 -6.53
C VAL A 113 -10.21 2.30 -6.89
N THR A 114 -9.39 2.31 -7.94
CA THR A 114 -8.52 1.20 -8.30
C THR A 114 -7.10 1.73 -8.32
N MET A 115 -6.19 1.02 -7.68
CA MET A 115 -4.78 1.38 -7.67
C MET A 115 -3.93 0.23 -8.18
N GLU A 116 -2.92 0.57 -8.97
CA GLU A 116 -1.88 -0.39 -9.32
C GLU A 116 -0.59 0.03 -8.63
N LEU A 117 0.09 -0.96 -8.09
CA LEU A 117 1.37 -0.77 -7.43
C LEU A 117 2.38 -1.73 -8.05
N VAL A 118 3.62 -1.30 -8.11
CA VAL A 118 4.71 -2.15 -8.61
C VAL A 118 5.72 -2.35 -7.50
N LYS A 119 6.32 -3.52 -7.45
CA LYS A 119 7.34 -3.79 -6.47
C LYS A 119 8.69 -3.31 -6.98
N GLU A 120 9.29 -2.39 -6.25
CA GLU A 120 10.63 -1.85 -6.54
C GLU A 120 11.53 -2.20 -5.35
N GLY A 121 12.43 -3.14 -5.58
CA GLY A 121 13.20 -3.71 -4.47
C GLY A 121 12.27 -4.50 -3.57
N GLU A 122 12.16 -4.09 -2.32
CA GLU A 122 11.28 -4.74 -1.34
C GLU A 122 10.05 -3.91 -1.01
N GLU A 123 9.84 -2.81 -1.74
CA GLU A 123 8.75 -1.89 -1.46
C GLU A 123 7.74 -1.85 -2.60
N TRP A 124 6.48 -1.72 -2.23
CA TRP A 124 5.41 -1.48 -3.18
C TRP A 124 5.29 0.02 -3.41
N LYS A 125 5.29 0.43 -4.68
CA LYS A 125 5.19 1.83 -5.08
C LYS A 125 3.96 2.02 -5.95
N VAL A 126 3.27 3.13 -5.75
CA VAL A 126 2.06 3.46 -6.51
C VAL A 126 2.44 3.82 -7.94
N SER A 127 1.90 3.10 -8.91
CA SER A 127 2.17 3.35 -10.33
C SER A 127 0.97 3.92 -11.09
N TYR A 128 -0.25 3.72 -10.57
CA TYR A 128 -1.45 4.16 -11.26
C TYR A 128 -2.61 4.25 -10.28
N ILE A 129 -3.42 5.28 -10.45
CA ILE A 129 -4.64 5.46 -9.66
C ILE A 129 -5.77 5.76 -10.63
N GLU A 130 -6.86 4.99 -10.54
CA GLU A 130 -8.04 5.23 -11.32
C GLU A 130 -9.23 5.41 -10.39
N LEU A 131 -9.94 6.50 -10.54
CA LEU A 131 -11.14 6.75 -9.76
C LEU A 131 -12.33 6.16 -10.48
N GLY A 132 -13.19 5.48 -9.76
CA GLY A 132 -14.39 4.89 -10.31
C GLY A 132 -15.36 5.98 -10.76
N LYS A 133 -16.11 5.66 -11.77
CA LYS A 133 -17.06 6.60 -12.39
C LYS A 133 -18.45 6.49 -11.79
N ALA A 134 -18.54 5.98 -10.75
CA ALA A 134 -19.83 5.85 -10.08
C ALA A 134 -20.38 7.17 -9.73
N GLY A 135 -19.61 6.88 -10.11
CA GLY A 135 -19.65 7.19 -9.90
C GLY A 135 -20.02 7.81 -10.24
N VAL A 136 -19.70 8.02 -10.73
CA VAL A 136 -19.74 8.34 -11.11
C VAL A 136 -20.47 8.29 -11.36
N ARG A 137 -20.50 8.29 -11.56
CA ARG A 137 -20.90 8.08 -11.70
C ARG A 137 -21.51 8.00 -11.66
N GLY A 138 -21.44 8.20 -11.77
CA GLY A 138 -21.68 7.94 -11.84
C GLY A 138 -22.20 8.10 -12.32
N GLY A 139 -22.29 8.43 -12.51
CA GLY A 139 -22.34 8.38 -12.98
C GLY A 139 -22.62 8.60 -13.71
N VAL A 140 -22.59 8.89 -13.85
CA VAL A 140 -22.49 8.85 -14.53
C VAL A 140 -22.64 8.86 -15.20
N GLY A 141 -22.83 9.03 -15.43
CA GLY A 141 -22.60 8.88 -15.97
C GLY A 141 -22.82 8.96 -16.65
N PRO A 142 -22.94 8.98 -17.11
CA PRO A 142 -22.95 8.96 -17.77
C PRO A 142 -23.05 9.14 -18.19
#